data_59795fc91a3c351f99160fb432fe386a
#
_entry.id   59795fc91a3c351f99160fb432fe386a
#
_cell.length_a   1.000
_cell.length_b   1.000
_cell.length_c   1.000
_cell.angle_alpha   90.00
_cell.angle_beta   90.00
_cell.angle_gamma   90.00
#
_symmetry.space_group_name_H-M   'P 1'
#
loop_
_entity.id
_entity.type
_entity.pdbx_description
1 polymer ?
#
loop_
_entity_poly.entity_id
_entity_poly.type
_entity_poly.pdbx_seq_one_letter_code
_entity_poly.pdbx_strand_id
1 'polypeptide(L)'
;MKYDIFISYRRDGGAQYARILQLMLIQRGYKVFLDYDELTDGIFCEKIKNAIKDAPVFIIVLSKGSMERCVNEDDWVRKEMTLAIEEGKHIIPIDPDCSFDGFPDAMPLLLKDAVGSHQYTEMNFGQTLGVTIDLLIKNRLEPTLGARMPQKQKAEDFVAAQGIIYRKDFWNKFLRRFLAFSVAVLIVIVSGFYFLHNKELKEKEALTEMRNYLHKKYEGFMLQLNRNLTMTQLNVIDELLMNMSEVYPDSVWISQFEFTVGQWYGIKGEAFDEAGKNLPMTGVSYGEVVLLLLELGDMTNLMVELPGVDVWEYAARSGEARDTFMYAGNDDVDKVAWYKDNSGGWLHPSDGRQGKDSNGLDLYDMSGNVSELCNTPFGDSGLYSICGGNYKSSAADVMLVSRKGFAVDAKSDTVGFRIIIRRL
;
A
#
# COMPACT_ATOMS: atom_id res chain seq x y z
N MET A 1 20.34 -5.73 16.90
CA MET A 1 19.04 -5.00 16.89
C MET A 1 18.01 -6.04 17.31
N LYS A 2 17.18 -5.78 18.31
CA LYS A 2 16.23 -6.77 18.81
C LYS A 2 14.92 -6.67 18.03
N TYR A 3 14.42 -7.78 17.48
CA TYR A 3 13.14 -7.88 16.81
C TYR A 3 12.08 -8.48 17.74
N ASP A 4 10.83 -8.11 17.57
CA ASP A 4 9.69 -8.71 18.27
C ASP A 4 9.17 -9.95 17.53
N ILE A 5 9.21 -9.91 16.19
CA ILE A 5 8.62 -10.91 15.30
C ILE A 5 9.59 -11.21 14.16
N PHE A 6 9.76 -12.48 13.84
CA PHE A 6 10.38 -12.97 12.62
C PHE A 6 9.30 -13.57 11.71
N ILE A 7 9.25 -13.20 10.42
CA ILE A 7 8.32 -13.77 9.45
C ILE A 7 9.10 -14.64 8.48
N SER A 8 8.79 -15.95 8.49
CA SER A 8 9.26 -16.94 7.53
C SER A 8 8.21 -17.17 6.45
N TYR A 9 8.63 -17.27 5.19
CA TYR A 9 7.73 -17.48 4.07
C TYR A 9 8.45 -18.10 2.88
N ARG A 10 7.69 -18.74 1.99
CA ARG A 10 8.17 -19.16 0.69
C ARG A 10 8.09 -17.99 -0.30
N ARG A 11 9.18 -17.66 -1.00
CA ARG A 11 9.17 -16.56 -1.98
C ARG A 11 8.12 -16.77 -3.06
N ASP A 12 8.06 -18.00 -3.59
CA ASP A 12 7.02 -18.40 -4.54
C ASP A 12 5.66 -18.48 -3.82
N GLY A 13 4.73 -17.61 -4.13
CA GLY A 13 3.36 -17.57 -3.60
C GLY A 13 3.16 -17.01 -2.19
N GLY A 14 4.23 -16.77 -1.41
CA GLY A 14 4.11 -16.27 -0.03
C GLY A 14 4.61 -14.85 0.18
N ALA A 15 5.41 -14.30 -0.75
CA ALA A 15 6.14 -13.06 -0.56
C ALA A 15 5.22 -11.84 -0.32
N GLN A 16 4.15 -11.71 -1.09
CA GLN A 16 3.19 -10.61 -0.95
C GLN A 16 2.50 -10.63 0.41
N TYR A 17 2.05 -11.80 0.85
CA TYR A 17 1.38 -11.95 2.15
C TYR A 17 2.30 -11.61 3.31
N ALA A 18 3.55 -12.09 3.25
CA ALA A 18 4.56 -11.79 4.25
C ALA A 18 4.89 -10.29 4.31
N ARG A 19 4.95 -9.61 3.16
CA ARG A 19 5.22 -8.18 3.08
C ARG A 19 4.08 -7.34 3.61
N ILE A 20 2.85 -7.66 3.24
CA ILE A 20 1.65 -6.98 3.74
C ILE A 20 1.58 -7.15 5.27
N LEU A 21 1.75 -8.37 5.76
CA LEU A 21 1.75 -8.68 7.19
C LEU A 21 2.84 -7.90 7.95
N GLN A 22 4.05 -7.84 7.41
CA GLN A 22 5.15 -7.05 7.98
C GLN A 22 4.78 -5.58 8.13
N LEU A 23 4.27 -4.97 7.07
CA LEU A 23 3.93 -3.54 7.08
C LEU A 23 2.82 -3.24 8.10
N MET A 24 1.78 -4.06 8.14
CA MET A 24 0.68 -3.88 9.06
C MET A 24 1.08 -4.06 10.52
N LEU A 25 2.00 -4.96 10.82
CA LEU A 25 2.54 -5.14 12.16
C LEU A 25 3.49 -4.02 12.57
N ILE A 26 4.30 -3.51 11.63
CA ILE A 26 5.17 -2.34 11.88
C ILE A 26 4.34 -1.11 12.22
N GLN A 27 3.26 -0.85 11.48
CA GLN A 27 2.33 0.25 11.77
C GLN A 27 1.75 0.18 13.18
N ARG A 28 1.54 -1.02 13.70
CA ARG A 28 1.04 -1.27 15.05
C ARG A 28 2.14 -1.30 16.13
N GLY A 29 3.36 -0.88 15.76
CA GLY A 29 4.48 -0.66 16.70
C GLY A 29 5.36 -1.89 16.98
N TYR A 30 5.21 -2.99 16.22
CA TYR A 30 6.07 -4.16 16.34
C TYR A 30 7.33 -4.02 15.49
N LYS A 31 8.45 -4.55 15.99
CA LYS A 31 9.71 -4.65 15.24
C LYS A 31 9.75 -5.99 14.52
N VAL A 32 9.51 -5.96 13.21
CA VAL A 32 9.36 -7.17 12.40
C VAL A 32 10.57 -7.36 11.49
N PHE A 33 11.18 -8.55 11.56
CA PHE A 33 12.17 -8.98 10.58
C PHE A 33 11.50 -9.77 9.47
N LEU A 34 11.76 -9.37 8.24
CA LEU A 34 11.39 -10.07 7.03
C LEU A 34 12.59 -10.06 6.08
N ASP A 35 12.98 -11.22 5.59
CA ASP A 35 14.04 -11.31 4.60
C ASP A 35 13.49 -11.09 3.20
N TYR A 36 13.73 -9.89 2.67
CA TYR A 36 13.27 -9.51 1.33
C TYR A 36 14.43 -9.32 0.32
N ASP A 37 15.66 -9.08 0.78
CA ASP A 37 16.78 -8.76 -0.09
C ASP A 37 17.39 -9.99 -0.76
N GLU A 38 17.89 -9.81 -1.99
CA GLU A 38 18.57 -10.84 -2.78
C GLU A 38 19.82 -11.35 -2.07
N LEU A 39 19.96 -12.67 -2.08
CA LEU A 39 21.06 -13.43 -1.51
C LEU A 39 22.42 -13.02 -2.12
N THR A 40 23.26 -12.40 -1.34
CA THR A 40 24.69 -12.40 -1.56
C THR A 40 25.39 -12.98 -0.33
N ASP A 41 25.99 -14.17 -0.54
CA ASP A 41 27.03 -14.86 0.22
C ASP A 41 27.04 -14.88 1.77
N GLY A 42 27.10 -16.08 2.34
CA GLY A 42 27.62 -16.49 3.70
C GLY A 42 27.27 -15.62 4.92
N ILE A 43 27.46 -14.32 4.84
CA ILE A 43 27.18 -13.33 5.90
C ILE A 43 25.65 -13.22 6.19
N PHE A 44 24.84 -13.50 5.20
CA PHE A 44 23.38 -13.48 5.28
C PHE A 44 22.81 -14.56 6.22
N CYS A 45 23.41 -15.74 6.23
CA CYS A 45 23.01 -16.86 7.10
C CYS A 45 23.08 -16.48 8.59
N GLU A 46 24.12 -15.73 9.01
CA GLU A 46 24.27 -15.27 10.40
C GLU A 46 23.25 -14.19 10.78
N LYS A 47 22.91 -13.29 9.85
CA LYS A 47 21.88 -12.25 10.07
C LYS A 47 20.50 -12.85 10.33
N ILE A 48 20.12 -13.85 9.54
CA ILE A 48 18.84 -14.56 9.71
C ILE A 48 18.83 -15.33 11.03
N LYS A 49 19.88 -16.10 11.33
CA LYS A 49 19.99 -16.84 12.58
C LYS A 49 19.86 -15.92 13.80
N ASN A 50 20.55 -14.79 13.76
CA ASN A 50 20.50 -13.82 14.86
C ASN A 50 19.10 -13.17 14.96
N ALA A 51 18.44 -12.88 13.85
CA ALA A 51 17.09 -12.34 13.86
C ALA A 51 16.07 -13.34 14.43
N ILE A 52 16.18 -14.63 14.12
CA ILE A 52 15.34 -15.68 14.72
C ILE A 52 15.63 -15.79 16.23
N LYS A 53 16.91 -15.78 16.64
CA LYS A 53 17.29 -15.83 18.06
C LYS A 53 16.75 -14.63 18.84
N ASP A 54 16.79 -13.44 18.26
CA ASP A 54 16.33 -12.21 18.89
C ASP A 54 14.80 -12.13 19.01
N ALA A 55 14.06 -12.66 18.04
CA ALA A 55 12.61 -12.56 17.99
C ALA A 55 11.93 -13.63 18.88
N PRO A 56 11.12 -13.28 19.87
CA PRO A 56 10.35 -14.24 20.67
C PRO A 56 9.20 -14.89 19.89
N VAL A 57 8.70 -14.24 18.83
CA VAL A 57 7.62 -14.77 17.98
C VAL A 57 8.15 -15.08 16.60
N PHE A 58 7.78 -16.26 16.08
CA PHE A 58 8.09 -16.74 14.75
C PHE A 58 6.77 -16.97 13.98
N ILE A 59 6.49 -16.13 13.01
CA ILE A 59 5.34 -16.30 12.11
C ILE A 59 5.78 -17.06 10.89
N ILE A 60 5.00 -18.06 10.47
CA ILE A 60 5.22 -18.77 9.21
C ILE A 60 4.00 -18.60 8.31
N VAL A 61 4.24 -18.12 7.09
CA VAL A 61 3.20 -17.95 6.06
C VAL A 61 3.06 -19.22 5.25
N LEU A 62 1.91 -19.86 5.38
CA LEU A 62 1.56 -21.13 4.74
C LEU A 62 0.76 -20.89 3.46
N SER A 63 1.42 -20.45 2.40
CA SER A 63 0.80 -20.36 1.08
C SER A 63 0.79 -21.74 0.38
N LYS A 64 0.02 -21.87 -0.70
CA LYS A 64 -0.06 -23.09 -1.50
C LYS A 64 1.35 -23.56 -1.90
N GLY A 65 1.65 -24.84 -1.71
CA GLY A 65 2.95 -25.44 -2.03
C GLY A 65 4.13 -24.97 -1.15
N SER A 66 3.90 -24.11 -0.16
CA SER A 66 4.97 -23.51 0.65
C SER A 66 5.83 -24.53 1.40
N MET A 67 5.25 -25.69 1.75
CA MET A 67 5.93 -26.75 2.51
C MET A 67 6.55 -27.86 1.65
N GLU A 68 6.31 -27.89 0.35
CA GLU A 68 6.78 -28.97 -0.54
C GLU A 68 8.30 -29.18 -0.50
N ARG A 69 9.07 -28.09 -0.48
CA ARG A 69 10.54 -28.12 -0.46
C ARG A 69 11.12 -28.45 0.92
N CYS A 70 10.30 -28.40 1.99
CA CYS A 70 10.75 -28.66 3.37
C CYS A 70 11.07 -30.14 3.64
N VAL A 71 10.86 -31.03 2.68
CA VAL A 71 11.40 -32.40 2.69
C VAL A 71 12.92 -32.41 2.56
N ASN A 72 13.52 -31.41 1.92
CA ASN A 72 14.96 -31.27 1.73
C ASN A 72 15.59 -30.59 2.95
N GLU A 73 16.69 -31.17 3.46
CA GLU A 73 17.45 -30.63 4.61
C GLU A 73 18.12 -29.30 4.32
N ASP A 74 18.42 -29.04 3.07
CA ASP A 74 19.03 -27.78 2.66
C ASP A 74 18.04 -26.63 2.42
N ASP A 75 16.74 -26.92 2.50
CA ASP A 75 15.71 -25.91 2.33
C ASP A 75 15.76 -24.83 3.42
N TRP A 76 15.68 -23.57 3.01
CA TRP A 76 15.79 -22.43 3.92
C TRP A 76 14.63 -22.33 4.92
N VAL A 77 13.39 -22.50 4.47
CA VAL A 77 12.22 -22.43 5.35
C VAL A 77 12.28 -23.56 6.38
N ARG A 78 12.75 -24.76 5.97
CA ARG A 78 13.01 -25.87 6.90
C ARG A 78 14.06 -25.48 7.95
N LYS A 79 15.19 -24.88 7.55
CA LYS A 79 16.26 -24.45 8.45
C LYS A 79 15.78 -23.39 9.44
N GLU A 80 14.99 -22.43 8.98
CA GLU A 80 14.39 -21.39 9.82
C GLU A 80 13.42 -21.97 10.84
N MET A 81 12.54 -22.87 10.42
CA MET A 81 11.60 -23.57 11.31
C MET A 81 12.35 -24.41 12.36
N THR A 82 13.35 -25.18 11.92
CA THR A 82 14.16 -26.00 12.83
C THR A 82 14.78 -25.13 13.91
N LEU A 83 15.43 -24.03 13.52
CA LEU A 83 16.04 -23.10 14.46
C LEU A 83 15.00 -22.45 15.39
N ALA A 84 13.84 -22.10 14.89
CA ALA A 84 12.77 -21.52 15.71
C ALA A 84 12.27 -22.51 16.78
N ILE A 85 12.17 -23.80 16.43
CA ILE A 85 11.81 -24.86 17.38
C ILE A 85 12.91 -25.05 18.43
N GLU A 86 14.18 -25.16 18.02
CA GLU A 86 15.33 -25.33 18.89
C GLU A 86 15.45 -24.16 19.89
N GLU A 87 15.17 -22.95 19.46
CA GLU A 87 15.19 -21.71 20.27
C GLU A 87 13.88 -21.49 21.07
N GLY A 88 12.93 -22.44 21.03
CA GLY A 88 11.67 -22.38 21.78
C GLY A 88 10.79 -21.18 21.45
N LYS A 89 10.75 -20.76 20.19
CA LYS A 89 9.96 -19.61 19.75
C LYS A 89 8.47 -19.87 19.76
N HIS A 90 7.68 -18.84 20.01
CA HIS A 90 6.22 -18.92 19.84
C HIS A 90 5.88 -18.92 18.36
N ILE A 91 5.53 -20.10 17.81
CA ILE A 91 5.26 -20.29 16.39
C ILE A 91 3.80 -19.98 16.11
N ILE A 92 3.55 -19.10 15.13
CA ILE A 92 2.21 -18.73 14.67
C ILE A 92 2.10 -19.03 13.17
N PRO A 93 1.39 -20.10 12.78
CA PRO A 93 1.09 -20.37 11.38
C PRO A 93 -0.03 -19.48 10.88
N ILE A 94 0.21 -18.80 9.76
CA ILE A 94 -0.76 -17.99 9.03
C ILE A 94 -1.10 -18.67 7.71
N ASP A 95 -2.37 -18.98 7.49
CA ASP A 95 -2.90 -19.50 6.23
C ASP A 95 -3.58 -18.36 5.46
N PRO A 96 -2.90 -17.78 4.45
CA PRO A 96 -3.48 -16.72 3.66
C PRO A 96 -4.56 -17.25 2.72
N ASP A 97 -5.75 -16.65 2.81
CA ASP A 97 -6.91 -16.93 1.95
C ASP A 97 -7.30 -18.41 1.90
N CYS A 98 -7.04 -19.17 2.98
CA CYS A 98 -7.27 -20.61 3.07
C CYS A 98 -6.58 -21.40 1.94
N SER A 99 -5.37 -20.94 1.57
CA SER A 99 -4.66 -21.47 0.41
C SER A 99 -3.72 -22.64 0.72
N PHE A 100 -3.52 -22.95 2.00
CA PHE A 100 -2.60 -24.00 2.43
C PHE A 100 -3.11 -25.38 2.05
N ASP A 101 -2.30 -26.13 1.29
CA ASP A 101 -2.64 -27.43 0.73
C ASP A 101 -2.10 -28.63 1.54
N GLY A 102 -1.49 -28.36 2.71
CA GLY A 102 -1.05 -29.39 3.66
C GLY A 102 0.45 -29.62 3.68
N PHE A 103 0.86 -30.60 4.47
CA PHE A 103 2.26 -30.98 4.62
C PHE A 103 2.60 -32.18 3.75
N PRO A 104 3.74 -32.18 3.04
CA PRO A 104 4.22 -33.39 2.31
C PRO A 104 4.42 -34.57 3.25
N ASP A 105 4.11 -35.78 2.78
CA ASP A 105 4.25 -37.02 3.59
C ASP A 105 5.68 -37.21 4.10
N ALA A 106 6.68 -36.91 3.28
CA ALA A 106 8.10 -37.06 3.59
C ALA A 106 8.69 -35.95 4.48
N MET A 107 7.90 -34.92 4.86
CA MET A 107 8.37 -33.89 5.77
C MET A 107 8.58 -34.44 7.18
N PRO A 108 9.65 -34.05 7.92
CA PRO A 108 9.91 -34.51 9.29
C PRO A 108 8.73 -34.24 10.23
N LEU A 109 8.37 -35.27 11.03
CA LEU A 109 7.24 -35.18 11.95
C LEU A 109 7.36 -34.05 12.95
N LEU A 110 8.57 -33.79 13.46
CA LEU A 110 8.84 -32.69 14.38
C LEU A 110 8.41 -31.31 13.82
N LEU A 111 8.63 -31.07 12.53
CA LEU A 111 8.25 -29.82 11.87
C LEU A 111 6.74 -29.77 11.59
N LYS A 112 6.14 -30.90 11.21
CA LYS A 112 4.68 -31.02 11.05
C LYS A 112 3.97 -30.74 12.37
N ASP A 113 4.44 -31.34 13.46
CA ASP A 113 3.85 -31.20 14.79
C ASP A 113 4.02 -29.76 15.32
N ALA A 114 5.20 -29.15 15.13
CA ALA A 114 5.46 -27.79 15.58
C ALA A 114 4.55 -26.73 14.92
N VAL A 115 4.16 -26.94 13.67
CA VAL A 115 3.24 -26.05 12.95
C VAL A 115 1.79 -26.54 13.09
N GLY A 116 1.54 -27.85 12.95
CA GLY A 116 0.21 -28.46 12.96
C GLY A 116 -0.45 -28.53 14.34
N SER A 117 0.34 -28.54 15.44
CA SER A 117 -0.19 -28.47 16.81
C SER A 117 -0.76 -27.10 17.18
N HIS A 118 -0.41 -26.07 16.42
CA HIS A 118 -0.95 -24.74 16.58
C HIS A 118 -2.14 -24.55 15.64
N GLN A 119 -3.23 -24.02 16.17
CA GLN A 119 -4.38 -23.65 15.33
C GLN A 119 -3.93 -22.62 14.30
N TYR A 120 -4.13 -22.91 13.01
CA TYR A 120 -3.85 -21.97 11.94
C TYR A 120 -4.64 -20.70 12.13
N THR A 121 -4.00 -19.56 11.89
CA THR A 121 -4.71 -18.30 11.80
C THR A 121 -5.07 -18.11 10.32
N GLU A 122 -6.31 -18.43 9.97
CA GLU A 122 -6.84 -18.11 8.65
C GLU A 122 -6.87 -16.58 8.51
N MET A 123 -6.29 -16.07 7.45
CA MET A 123 -6.18 -14.65 7.23
C MET A 123 -6.61 -14.31 5.81
N ASN A 124 -7.77 -13.70 5.68
CA ASN A 124 -8.23 -13.18 4.41
C ASN A 124 -7.50 -11.85 4.12
N PHE A 125 -6.65 -11.83 3.09
CA PHE A 125 -5.88 -10.66 2.66
C PHE A 125 -6.69 -9.69 1.79
N GLY A 126 -8.00 -9.90 1.67
CA GLY A 126 -8.97 -8.99 1.04
C GLY A 126 -9.70 -8.11 2.05
N GLN A 127 -11.03 -8.14 1.97
CA GLN A 127 -11.95 -7.20 2.65
C GLN A 127 -11.85 -7.11 4.18
N THR A 128 -11.32 -8.12 4.86
CA THR A 128 -11.29 -8.18 6.33
C THR A 128 -9.89 -8.15 6.94
N LEU A 129 -8.87 -7.84 6.15
CA LEU A 129 -7.48 -7.93 6.58
C LEU A 129 -7.17 -7.13 7.85
N GLY A 130 -7.64 -5.88 7.92
CA GLY A 130 -7.44 -5.03 9.10
C GLY A 130 -7.98 -5.66 10.39
N VAL A 131 -9.21 -6.16 10.34
CA VAL A 131 -9.86 -6.82 11.48
C VAL A 131 -9.12 -8.11 11.85
N THR A 132 -8.70 -8.89 10.85
CA THR A 132 -7.98 -10.15 11.09
C THR A 132 -6.61 -9.91 11.71
N ILE A 133 -5.90 -8.86 11.30
CA ILE A 133 -4.63 -8.43 11.93
C ILE A 133 -4.85 -8.01 13.38
N ASP A 134 -5.89 -7.24 13.69
CA ASP A 134 -6.16 -6.81 15.06
C ASP A 134 -6.53 -8.00 15.96
N LEU A 135 -7.23 -9.00 15.43
CA LEU A 135 -7.49 -10.27 16.12
C LEU A 135 -6.22 -11.10 16.31
N LEU A 136 -5.34 -11.18 15.32
CA LEU A 136 -4.02 -11.81 15.44
C LEU A 136 -3.20 -11.16 16.56
N ILE A 137 -3.17 -9.84 16.59
CA ILE A 137 -2.45 -9.08 17.61
C ILE A 137 -3.01 -9.40 18.99
N LYS A 138 -4.31 -9.21 19.19
CA LYS A 138 -4.97 -9.38 20.48
C LYS A 138 -4.86 -10.82 21.02
N ASN A 139 -5.08 -11.80 20.15
CA ASN A 139 -5.22 -13.18 20.59
C ASN A 139 -3.90 -13.97 20.59
N ARG A 140 -2.92 -13.59 19.76
CA ARG A 140 -1.69 -14.38 19.54
C ARG A 140 -0.40 -13.61 19.87
N LEU A 141 -0.34 -12.31 19.62
CA LEU A 141 0.88 -11.52 19.82
C LEU A 141 0.94 -10.87 21.20
N GLU A 142 -0.13 -10.24 21.66
CA GLU A 142 -0.16 -9.58 22.99
C GLU A 142 0.10 -10.52 24.16
N PRO A 143 -0.35 -11.77 24.19
CA PRO A 143 -0.02 -12.70 25.27
C PRO A 143 1.49 -12.93 25.43
N THR A 144 2.26 -12.86 24.32
CA THR A 144 3.70 -13.11 24.30
C THR A 144 4.51 -11.82 24.37
N LEU A 145 4.07 -10.76 23.70
CA LEU A 145 4.82 -9.52 23.48
C LEU A 145 4.33 -8.33 24.30
N GLY A 146 3.14 -8.43 24.90
CA GLY A 146 2.42 -7.32 25.50
C GLY A 146 1.82 -6.36 24.47
N ALA A 147 0.87 -5.55 24.92
CA ALA A 147 0.25 -4.54 24.06
C ALA A 147 1.29 -3.48 23.64
N ARG A 148 1.28 -3.13 22.35
CA ARG A 148 2.15 -2.09 21.78
C ARG A 148 1.31 -0.88 21.43
N MET A 149 1.85 0.31 21.61
CA MET A 149 1.25 1.53 21.10
C MET A 149 1.94 1.93 19.79
N PRO A 150 1.23 2.46 18.81
CA PRO A 150 1.82 3.05 17.62
C PRO A 150 2.90 4.06 18.04
N GLN A 151 4.09 3.97 17.47
CA GLN A 151 5.20 4.83 17.88
C GLN A 151 4.89 6.29 17.53
N LYS A 152 4.53 7.09 18.53
CA LYS A 152 4.68 8.54 18.44
C LYS A 152 6.17 8.85 18.52
N GLN A 153 6.73 9.38 17.46
CA GLN A 153 8.12 9.77 17.35
C GLN A 153 8.45 10.82 18.43
N LYS A 154 9.33 10.46 19.38
CA LYS A 154 9.92 11.41 20.33
C LYS A 154 10.99 12.20 19.61
N ALA A 155 10.69 13.48 19.32
CA ALA A 155 11.61 14.46 18.74
C ALA A 155 11.99 15.54 19.77
N GLU A 156 12.31 15.20 21.01
CA GLU A 156 12.64 16.23 22.03
C GLU A 156 13.90 15.99 22.87
N ASP A 157 14.77 15.03 22.56
CA ASP A 157 15.93 14.74 23.43
C ASP A 157 17.31 15.00 22.78
N PHE A 158 17.48 16.02 21.94
CA PHE A 158 18.80 16.30 21.35
C PHE A 158 19.32 17.73 21.47
N VAL A 159 18.91 18.51 22.47
CA VAL A 159 19.51 19.83 22.75
C VAL A 159 19.78 19.99 24.23
N ALA A 160 20.82 19.36 24.73
CA ALA A 160 21.46 19.75 25.99
C ALA A 160 22.80 19.05 26.11
N ALA A 161 23.86 19.63 25.59
CA ALA A 161 25.23 19.59 26.14
C ALA A 161 26.25 20.25 25.21
N GLN A 162 26.62 21.49 25.51
CA GLN A 162 28.02 21.94 25.43
C GLN A 162 28.15 23.37 26.03
N GLY A 163 28.71 23.42 27.23
CA GLY A 163 29.11 24.66 27.85
C GLY A 163 30.55 25.05 27.47
N ILE A 164 30.82 26.33 27.28
CA ILE A 164 32.13 26.86 26.94
C ILE A 164 32.56 27.96 27.89
N ILE A 165 33.81 27.87 28.34
CA ILE A 165 34.52 28.82 29.22
C ILE A 165 35.32 29.80 28.37
N TYR A 166 35.22 31.07 28.69
CA TYR A 166 35.93 32.18 28.07
C TYR A 166 37.22 32.58 28.80
N ARG A 167 38.23 33.00 28.04
CA ARG A 167 39.37 33.79 28.52
C ARG A 167 39.46 35.15 27.79
N LYS A 168 39.61 36.23 28.57
CA LYS A 168 39.71 37.65 28.19
C LYS A 168 41.16 38.06 27.88
N ASP A 169 41.29 39.07 27.00
CA ASP A 169 42.44 39.95 26.77
C ASP A 169 43.25 39.79 25.48
N PHE A 170 42.58 39.97 24.36
CA PHE A 170 43.32 40.30 23.10
C PHE A 170 42.55 41.21 22.08
N TRP A 171 41.42 41.78 22.48
CA TRP A 171 40.42 42.13 21.48
C TRP A 171 40.08 43.62 21.24
N ASN A 172 40.76 44.63 21.80
CA ASN A 172 40.26 46.00 21.79
C ASN A 172 40.57 46.86 20.51
N LYS A 173 41.40 46.40 19.57
CA LYS A 173 41.58 47.10 18.29
C LYS A 173 41.02 46.34 17.08
N PHE A 174 40.92 45.06 17.15
CA PHE A 174 40.30 44.20 16.12
C PHE A 174 38.76 44.18 16.27
N LEU A 175 38.27 44.36 17.46
CA LEU A 175 36.89 44.26 17.84
C LEU A 175 35.94 45.25 17.13
N ARG A 176 36.35 46.46 16.88
CA ARG A 176 35.45 47.45 16.23
C ARG A 176 35.18 47.18 14.74
N ARG A 177 36.12 46.67 13.99
CA ARG A 177 35.89 46.29 12.58
C ARG A 177 35.25 44.91 12.49
N PHE A 178 35.57 44.01 13.39
CA PHE A 178 34.97 42.68 13.49
C PHE A 178 33.53 42.73 14.00
N LEU A 179 33.22 43.65 14.96
CA LEU A 179 31.84 43.86 15.43
C LEU A 179 30.90 44.33 14.32
N ALA A 180 31.33 45.29 13.48
CA ALA A 180 30.50 45.75 12.38
C ALA A 180 30.26 44.66 11.34
N PHE A 181 31.27 43.84 11.03
CA PHE A 181 31.14 42.70 10.13
C PHE A 181 30.30 41.58 10.75
N SER A 182 30.50 41.30 12.05
CA SER A 182 29.75 40.30 12.81
C SER A 182 28.27 40.68 12.94
N VAL A 183 27.98 41.97 13.16
CA VAL A 183 26.61 42.48 13.22
C VAL A 183 25.93 42.36 11.84
N ALA A 184 26.62 42.68 10.75
CA ALA A 184 26.08 42.52 9.41
C ALA A 184 25.82 41.05 9.06
N VAL A 185 26.77 40.14 9.40
CA VAL A 185 26.62 38.71 9.25
C VAL A 185 25.50 38.17 10.15
N LEU A 186 25.41 38.65 11.38
CA LEU A 186 24.34 38.28 12.32
C LEU A 186 22.95 38.72 11.79
N ILE A 187 22.85 39.91 11.22
CA ILE A 187 21.61 40.41 10.59
C ILE A 187 21.22 39.55 9.41
N VAL A 188 22.18 39.13 8.56
CA VAL A 188 21.91 38.23 7.43
C VAL A 188 21.48 36.85 7.92
N ILE A 189 22.13 36.29 8.95
CA ILE A 189 21.78 35.03 9.56
C ILE A 189 20.41 35.10 10.23
N VAL A 190 20.15 36.15 11.02
CA VAL A 190 18.87 36.33 11.72
C VAL A 190 17.72 36.60 10.71
N SER A 191 17.98 37.42 9.66
CA SER A 191 16.97 37.65 8.62
C SER A 191 16.75 36.38 7.76
N GLY A 192 17.79 35.58 7.49
CA GLY A 192 17.68 34.28 6.85
C GLY A 192 16.90 33.27 7.71
N PHE A 193 17.21 33.23 9.01
CA PHE A 193 16.49 32.41 9.98
C PHE A 193 15.02 32.85 10.14
N TYR A 194 14.78 34.14 10.21
CA TYR A 194 13.43 34.71 10.25
C TYR A 194 12.65 34.44 8.97
N PHE A 195 13.30 34.52 7.81
CA PHE A 195 12.67 34.17 6.52
C PHE A 195 12.33 32.69 6.43
N LEU A 196 13.26 31.80 6.83
CA LEU A 196 13.01 30.35 6.86
C LEU A 196 11.92 29.97 7.86
N HIS A 197 11.96 30.57 9.06
CA HIS A 197 10.94 30.33 10.08
C HIS A 197 9.55 30.82 9.64
N ASN A 198 9.46 32.00 9.02
CA ASN A 198 8.20 32.50 8.48
C ASN A 198 7.70 31.65 7.29
N LYS A 199 8.60 31.12 6.46
CA LYS A 199 8.24 30.19 5.39
C LYS A 199 7.64 28.91 5.97
N GLU A 200 8.30 28.33 6.99
CA GLU A 200 7.83 27.12 7.67
C GLU A 200 6.47 27.35 8.37
N LEU A 201 6.26 28.51 9.00
CA LEU A 201 4.99 28.88 9.61
C LEU A 201 3.87 28.98 8.58
N LYS A 202 4.10 29.66 7.46
CA LYS A 202 3.13 29.77 6.37
C LYS A 202 2.78 28.41 5.75
N GLU A 203 3.76 27.54 5.63
CA GLU A 203 3.57 26.18 5.13
C GLU A 203 2.69 25.34 6.10
N LYS A 204 2.93 25.46 7.41
CA LYS A 204 2.10 24.82 8.45
C LYS A 204 0.68 25.40 8.50
N GLU A 205 0.53 26.72 8.33
CA GLU A 205 -0.77 27.38 8.23
C GLU A 205 -1.55 26.86 7.01
N ALA A 206 -0.92 26.86 5.83
CA ALA A 206 -1.52 26.36 4.60
C ALA A 206 -1.93 24.88 4.69
N LEU A 207 -1.09 24.04 5.29
CA LEU A 207 -1.42 22.64 5.55
C LEU A 207 -2.62 22.50 6.49
N THR A 208 -2.70 23.33 7.50
CA THR A 208 -3.81 23.34 8.46
C THR A 208 -5.11 23.77 7.79
N GLU A 209 -5.06 24.86 6.99
CA GLU A 209 -6.20 25.35 6.22
C GLU A 209 -6.70 24.28 5.24
N MET A 210 -5.80 23.62 4.49
CA MET A 210 -6.17 22.55 3.55
C MET A 210 -6.83 21.38 4.26
N ARG A 211 -6.30 20.96 5.42
CA ARG A 211 -6.92 19.88 6.23
C ARG A 211 -8.33 20.23 6.69
N ASN A 212 -8.52 21.45 7.19
CA ASN A 212 -9.82 21.94 7.63
C ASN A 212 -10.81 22.04 6.47
N TYR A 213 -10.33 22.47 5.29
CA TYR A 213 -11.11 22.48 4.05
C TYR A 213 -11.57 21.07 3.68
N LEU A 214 -10.66 20.11 3.62
CA LEU A 214 -10.99 18.72 3.29
C LEU A 214 -11.95 18.09 4.30
N HIS A 215 -11.72 18.33 5.58
CA HIS A 215 -12.58 17.82 6.65
C HIS A 215 -14.01 18.33 6.51
N LYS A 216 -14.17 19.61 6.20
CA LYS A 216 -15.49 20.23 5.98
C LYS A 216 -16.13 19.78 4.68
N LYS A 217 -15.35 19.69 3.58
CA LYS A 217 -15.85 19.33 2.25
C LYS A 217 -16.32 17.87 2.20
N TYR A 218 -15.63 16.98 2.90
CA TYR A 218 -15.86 15.54 2.88
C TYR A 218 -16.36 14.99 4.23
N GLU A 219 -17.15 15.77 4.95
CA GLU A 219 -17.73 15.37 6.25
C GLU A 219 -18.50 14.04 6.14
N GLY A 220 -19.23 13.82 5.03
CA GLY A 220 -19.98 12.60 4.75
C GLY A 220 -19.12 11.32 4.67
N PHE A 221 -17.84 11.43 4.33
CA PHE A 221 -16.90 10.31 4.32
C PHE A 221 -16.28 9.99 5.69
N MET A 222 -16.55 10.79 6.73
CA MET A 222 -15.91 10.66 8.06
C MET A 222 -14.36 10.71 8.00
N LEU A 223 -13.82 11.51 7.08
CA LEU A 223 -12.41 11.67 6.81
C LEU A 223 -11.59 12.06 8.04
N GLN A 224 -10.55 11.31 8.40
CA GLN A 224 -9.63 11.61 9.48
C GLN A 224 -8.18 11.62 8.97
N LEU A 225 -7.70 12.79 8.58
CA LEU A 225 -6.38 12.94 7.95
C LEU A 225 -5.24 12.76 8.94
N ASN A 226 -4.25 11.96 8.57
CA ASN A 226 -3.00 11.82 9.31
C ASN A 226 -2.26 13.17 9.38
N ARG A 227 -1.64 13.49 10.53
CA ARG A 227 -1.03 14.80 10.79
C ARG A 227 0.22 15.11 9.95
N ASN A 228 0.87 14.10 9.37
CA ASN A 228 2.15 14.25 8.67
C ASN A 228 2.04 14.32 7.16
N LEU A 229 0.84 14.52 6.60
CA LEU A 229 0.65 14.60 5.15
C LEU A 229 1.24 15.90 4.57
N THR A 230 1.86 15.77 3.41
CA THR A 230 2.34 16.89 2.59
C THR A 230 1.19 17.57 1.86
N MET A 231 1.41 18.78 1.33
CA MET A 231 0.43 19.48 0.49
C MET A 231 0.09 18.65 -0.77
N THR A 232 1.09 18.01 -1.38
CA THR A 232 0.88 17.13 -2.55
C THR A 232 -0.08 16.00 -2.24
N GLN A 233 0.12 15.30 -1.12
CA GLN A 233 -0.76 14.22 -0.68
C GLN A 233 -2.18 14.71 -0.38
N LEU A 234 -2.33 15.86 0.27
CA LEU A 234 -3.64 16.46 0.53
C LEU A 234 -4.38 16.82 -0.77
N ASN A 235 -3.67 17.36 -1.77
CA ASN A 235 -4.24 17.68 -3.07
C ASN A 235 -4.68 16.42 -3.83
N VAL A 236 -3.89 15.35 -3.78
CA VAL A 236 -4.27 14.06 -4.41
C VAL A 236 -5.49 13.46 -3.71
N ILE A 237 -5.56 13.54 -2.38
CA ILE A 237 -6.74 13.07 -1.62
C ILE A 237 -7.98 13.90 -2.02
N ASP A 238 -7.86 15.23 -2.15
CA ASP A 238 -8.98 16.07 -2.62
C ASP A 238 -9.44 15.67 -4.03
N GLU A 239 -8.49 15.48 -4.94
CA GLU A 239 -8.78 15.06 -6.32
C GLU A 239 -9.48 13.69 -6.36
N LEU A 240 -8.99 12.71 -5.61
CA LEU A 240 -9.60 11.39 -5.53
C LEU A 240 -11.03 11.46 -4.99
N LEU A 241 -11.23 12.12 -3.85
CA LEU A 241 -12.55 12.20 -3.22
C LEU A 241 -13.56 13.03 -4.02
N MET A 242 -13.09 14.05 -4.77
CA MET A 242 -13.93 14.86 -5.64
C MET A 242 -14.47 14.06 -6.82
N ASN A 243 -13.72 13.08 -7.30
CA ASN A 243 -14.02 12.26 -8.46
C ASN A 243 -14.53 10.85 -8.05
N MET A 244 -15.35 10.78 -7.02
CA MET A 244 -16.01 9.54 -6.61
C MET A 244 -17.48 9.59 -6.98
N SER A 245 -17.98 8.49 -7.57
CA SER A 245 -19.41 8.27 -7.82
C SER A 245 -19.98 7.26 -6.84
N GLU A 246 -21.18 7.54 -6.34
CA GLU A 246 -21.88 6.65 -5.42
C GLU A 246 -22.44 5.45 -6.17
N VAL A 247 -22.06 4.23 -5.74
CA VAL A 247 -22.52 2.96 -6.31
C VAL A 247 -23.68 2.38 -5.51
N TYR A 248 -23.51 2.33 -4.19
CA TYR A 248 -24.56 1.94 -3.26
C TYR A 248 -24.81 3.07 -2.28
N PRO A 249 -26.07 3.49 -2.08
CA PRO A 249 -26.40 4.63 -1.24
C PRO A 249 -25.70 4.59 0.13
N ASP A 250 -25.04 5.67 0.48
CA ASP A 250 -24.35 5.91 1.75
C ASP A 250 -23.32 4.83 2.17
N SER A 251 -22.88 3.95 1.27
CA SER A 251 -22.03 2.82 1.66
C SER A 251 -20.84 2.54 0.77
N VAL A 252 -20.94 2.73 -0.54
CA VAL A 252 -19.86 2.43 -1.49
C VAL A 252 -19.78 3.50 -2.57
N TRP A 253 -18.61 4.05 -2.73
CA TRP A 253 -18.25 4.98 -3.81
C TRP A 253 -17.13 4.37 -4.65
N ILE A 254 -17.12 4.65 -5.96
CA ILE A 254 -16.12 4.20 -6.92
C ILE A 254 -15.49 5.41 -7.61
N SER A 255 -14.20 5.38 -7.91
CA SER A 255 -13.56 6.46 -8.65
C SER A 255 -14.11 6.56 -10.08
N GLN A 256 -14.40 7.79 -10.53
CA GLN A 256 -14.92 8.07 -11.88
C GLN A 256 -13.91 7.67 -12.96
N PHE A 257 -12.64 7.77 -12.64
CA PHE A 257 -11.52 7.50 -13.54
C PHE A 257 -10.67 6.34 -13.04
N GLU A 258 -9.88 5.76 -13.92
CA GLU A 258 -8.78 4.86 -13.59
C GLU A 258 -7.74 5.62 -12.73
N PHE A 259 -7.09 4.93 -11.81
CA PHE A 259 -6.08 5.52 -10.93
C PHE A 259 -4.86 5.98 -11.73
N THR A 260 -4.43 7.24 -11.57
CA THR A 260 -3.44 7.85 -12.46
C THR A 260 -2.01 7.77 -11.92
N VAL A 261 -1.04 7.96 -12.83
CA VAL A 261 0.39 8.10 -12.49
C VAL A 261 0.63 9.23 -11.48
N GLY A 262 -0.04 10.38 -11.67
CA GLY A 262 0.07 11.52 -10.74
C GLY A 262 -0.42 11.19 -9.34
N GLN A 263 -1.53 10.47 -9.24
CA GLN A 263 -2.08 10.03 -7.95
C GLN A 263 -1.16 9.01 -7.27
N TRP A 264 -0.62 8.05 -8.01
CA TRP A 264 0.30 7.03 -7.49
C TRP A 264 1.54 7.65 -6.85
N TYR A 265 2.27 8.45 -7.62
CA TYR A 265 3.50 9.08 -7.13
C TYR A 265 3.25 10.21 -6.13
N GLY A 266 2.12 10.91 -6.27
CA GLY A 266 1.72 11.94 -5.32
C GLY A 266 1.42 11.39 -3.93
N ILE A 267 0.78 10.22 -3.81
CA ILE A 267 0.58 9.53 -2.51
C ILE A 267 1.92 9.09 -1.94
N LYS A 268 2.81 8.50 -2.76
CA LYS A 268 4.14 8.07 -2.33
C LYS A 268 5.08 9.22 -1.98
N GLY A 269 4.76 10.43 -2.37
CA GLY A 269 5.65 11.59 -2.22
C GLY A 269 6.89 11.50 -3.10
N GLU A 270 6.82 10.80 -4.22
CA GLU A 270 7.90 10.58 -5.17
C GLU A 270 7.76 11.54 -6.37
N ALA A 271 8.89 11.91 -6.97
CA ALA A 271 8.89 12.74 -8.18
C ALA A 271 8.50 11.91 -9.40
N PHE A 272 7.76 12.51 -10.33
CA PHE A 272 7.32 11.90 -11.58
C PHE A 272 7.27 12.92 -12.72
N ASP A 273 7.10 12.44 -13.96
CA ASP A 273 6.93 13.30 -15.12
C ASP A 273 5.50 13.86 -15.19
N GLU A 274 5.37 15.15 -15.01
CA GLU A 274 4.09 15.86 -15.06
C GLU A 274 3.35 15.71 -16.40
N ALA A 275 4.08 15.48 -17.51
CA ALA A 275 3.46 15.29 -18.82
C ALA A 275 2.58 14.03 -18.89
N GLY A 276 2.90 13.00 -18.11
CA GLY A 276 2.14 11.75 -18.05
C GLY A 276 1.19 11.61 -16.85
N LYS A 277 1.01 12.64 -16.04
CA LYS A 277 0.32 12.53 -14.75
C LYS A 277 -1.11 12.00 -14.82
N ASN A 278 -1.84 12.31 -15.88
CA ASN A 278 -3.23 11.89 -16.07
C ASN A 278 -3.35 10.52 -16.79
N LEU A 279 -2.23 9.90 -17.19
CA LEU A 279 -2.30 8.55 -17.73
C LEU A 279 -2.65 7.56 -16.62
N PRO A 280 -3.39 6.49 -16.92
CA PRO A 280 -3.65 5.45 -15.94
C PRO A 280 -2.34 4.81 -15.47
N MET A 281 -2.26 4.52 -14.17
CA MET A 281 -1.13 3.82 -13.59
C MET A 281 -1.11 2.37 -14.06
N THR A 282 -0.04 1.98 -14.73
CA THR A 282 0.17 0.62 -15.24
C THR A 282 1.56 0.09 -14.83
N GLY A 283 1.88 -1.15 -15.15
CA GLY A 283 3.17 -1.73 -14.82
C GLY A 283 3.36 -2.01 -13.32
N VAL A 284 2.27 -2.08 -12.57
CA VAL A 284 2.23 -2.41 -11.14
C VAL A 284 1.60 -3.78 -10.92
N SER A 285 2.05 -4.49 -9.89
CA SER A 285 1.47 -5.76 -9.46
C SER A 285 0.27 -5.54 -8.54
N TYR A 286 -0.57 -6.56 -8.40
CA TYR A 286 -1.69 -6.55 -7.44
C TYR A 286 -1.21 -6.22 -6.02
N GLY A 287 -0.11 -6.82 -5.57
CA GLY A 287 0.45 -6.57 -4.24
C GLY A 287 0.89 -5.12 -4.04
N GLU A 288 1.52 -4.49 -5.05
CA GLU A 288 1.92 -3.07 -4.97
C GLU A 288 0.71 -2.15 -4.89
N VAL A 289 -0.36 -2.47 -5.64
CA VAL A 289 -1.62 -1.71 -5.57
C VAL A 289 -2.24 -1.81 -4.19
N VAL A 290 -2.40 -3.03 -3.65
CA VAL A 290 -2.96 -3.22 -2.30
C VAL A 290 -2.16 -2.45 -1.24
N LEU A 291 -0.83 -2.46 -1.32
CA LEU A 291 0.02 -1.70 -0.40
C LEU A 291 -0.23 -0.19 -0.46
N LEU A 292 -0.37 0.36 -1.67
CA LEU A 292 -0.71 1.78 -1.82
C LEU A 292 -2.09 2.11 -1.24
N LEU A 293 -3.08 1.24 -1.46
CA LEU A 293 -4.44 1.46 -0.94
C LEU A 293 -4.50 1.38 0.58
N LEU A 294 -3.71 0.51 1.20
CA LEU A 294 -3.53 0.48 2.65
C LEU A 294 -2.88 1.77 3.17
N GLU A 295 -1.85 2.26 2.48
CA GLU A 295 -1.21 3.54 2.81
C GLU A 295 -2.20 4.70 2.71
N LEU A 296 -3.00 4.76 1.64
CA LEU A 296 -4.06 5.76 1.47
C LEU A 296 -5.13 5.66 2.56
N GLY A 297 -5.51 4.43 2.94
CA GLY A 297 -6.39 4.18 4.07
C GLY A 297 -5.85 4.74 5.39
N ASP A 298 -4.56 4.52 5.67
CA ASP A 298 -3.89 5.08 6.86
C ASP A 298 -3.81 6.61 6.83
N MET A 299 -3.63 7.20 5.66
CA MET A 299 -3.60 8.66 5.49
C MET A 299 -4.94 9.30 5.77
N THR A 300 -6.03 8.61 5.48
CA THR A 300 -7.39 9.17 5.43
C THR A 300 -8.34 8.60 6.48
N ASN A 301 -8.00 7.48 7.09
CA ASN A 301 -8.88 6.64 7.92
C ASN A 301 -10.14 6.16 7.17
N LEU A 302 -10.03 6.01 5.85
CA LEU A 302 -11.08 5.45 4.99
C LEU A 302 -10.74 3.99 4.64
N MET A 303 -11.77 3.19 4.40
CA MET A 303 -11.61 1.86 3.82
C MET A 303 -11.49 2.02 2.30
N VAL A 304 -10.25 2.01 1.79
CA VAL A 304 -9.94 2.15 0.37
C VAL A 304 -9.50 0.80 -0.18
N GLU A 305 -10.16 0.32 -1.22
CA GLU A 305 -9.97 -1.03 -1.77
C GLU A 305 -10.03 -1.06 -3.30
N LEU A 306 -9.57 -2.16 -3.89
CA LEU A 306 -9.96 -2.52 -5.25
C LEU A 306 -11.43 -2.99 -5.26
N PRO A 307 -12.21 -2.69 -6.31
CA PRO A 307 -13.56 -3.22 -6.43
C PRO A 307 -13.56 -4.75 -6.54
N GLY A 308 -14.56 -5.40 -5.95
CA GLY A 308 -14.93 -6.74 -6.36
C GLY A 308 -15.52 -6.72 -7.77
N VAL A 309 -15.43 -7.83 -8.49
CA VAL A 309 -16.02 -7.93 -9.85
C VAL A 309 -17.50 -7.61 -9.86
N ASP A 310 -18.22 -8.00 -8.82
CA ASP A 310 -19.65 -7.70 -8.63
C ASP A 310 -19.92 -6.19 -8.50
N VAL A 311 -19.13 -5.48 -7.71
CA VAL A 311 -19.22 -4.03 -7.56
C VAL A 311 -18.81 -3.33 -8.85
N TRP A 312 -17.70 -3.81 -9.48
CA TRP A 312 -17.22 -3.25 -10.73
C TRP A 312 -18.24 -3.38 -11.86
N GLU A 313 -18.82 -4.56 -12.05
CA GLU A 313 -19.82 -4.79 -13.11
C GLU A 313 -21.13 -4.05 -12.84
N TYR A 314 -21.57 -4.00 -11.56
CA TYR A 314 -22.76 -3.25 -11.18
C TYR A 314 -22.58 -1.75 -11.48
N ALA A 315 -21.43 -1.18 -11.15
CA ALA A 315 -21.11 0.21 -11.43
C ALA A 315 -20.96 0.47 -12.94
N ALA A 316 -20.32 -0.44 -13.70
CA ALA A 316 -20.16 -0.34 -15.13
C ALA A 316 -21.52 -0.36 -15.86
N ARG A 317 -22.54 -1.01 -15.30
CA ARG A 317 -23.93 -1.04 -15.77
C ARG A 317 -24.80 0.08 -15.18
N SER A 318 -24.19 1.18 -14.76
CA SER A 318 -24.90 2.35 -14.20
C SER A 318 -25.70 2.05 -12.92
N GLY A 319 -25.30 1.08 -12.12
CA GLY A 319 -25.88 0.76 -10.83
C GLY A 319 -27.33 0.25 -10.94
N GLU A 320 -28.26 0.89 -10.22
CA GLU A 320 -29.69 0.51 -10.23
C GLU A 320 -30.36 0.66 -11.60
N ALA A 321 -29.87 1.54 -12.48
CA ALA A 321 -30.38 1.70 -13.82
C ALA A 321 -30.22 0.43 -14.66
N ARG A 322 -29.25 -0.42 -14.32
CA ARG A 322 -28.97 -1.73 -14.94
C ARG A 322 -28.95 -1.67 -16.46
N ASP A 323 -28.11 -0.79 -16.98
CA ASP A 323 -27.93 -0.68 -18.42
C ASP A 323 -27.66 -2.03 -19.07
N THR A 324 -28.41 -2.34 -20.11
CA THR A 324 -28.30 -3.60 -20.85
C THR A 324 -27.28 -3.53 -21.99
N PHE A 325 -26.55 -2.42 -22.09
CA PHE A 325 -25.53 -2.21 -23.11
C PHE A 325 -24.39 -3.24 -23.03
N MET A 326 -23.78 -3.50 -24.17
CA MET A 326 -22.62 -4.38 -24.29
C MET A 326 -21.39 -3.76 -23.65
N TYR A 327 -21.26 -2.44 -23.72
CA TYR A 327 -20.17 -1.64 -23.17
C TYR A 327 -20.71 -0.67 -22.11
N ALA A 328 -19.84 -0.05 -21.34
CA ALA A 328 -20.25 0.88 -20.29
C ALA A 328 -20.89 2.15 -20.88
N GLY A 329 -22.21 2.26 -20.78
CA GLY A 329 -22.97 3.43 -21.18
C GLY A 329 -23.49 3.43 -22.64
N ASN A 330 -23.03 2.54 -23.52
CA ASN A 330 -23.49 2.49 -24.92
C ASN A 330 -23.24 1.13 -25.58
N ASP A 331 -24.01 0.80 -26.65
CA ASP A 331 -23.72 -0.35 -27.53
C ASP A 331 -22.71 -0.01 -28.64
N ASP A 332 -22.44 1.26 -28.87
CA ASP A 332 -21.43 1.73 -29.80
C ASP A 332 -20.09 1.87 -29.08
N VAL A 333 -19.19 0.91 -29.31
CA VAL A 333 -17.87 0.83 -28.68
C VAL A 333 -17.04 2.09 -28.92
N ASP A 334 -17.17 2.73 -30.08
CA ASP A 334 -16.38 3.92 -30.41
C ASP A 334 -16.72 5.14 -29.57
N LYS A 335 -17.89 5.16 -28.94
CA LYS A 335 -18.31 6.25 -28.07
C LYS A 335 -17.72 6.15 -26.66
N VAL A 336 -17.53 4.93 -26.16
CA VAL A 336 -17.26 4.69 -24.74
C VAL A 336 -15.91 4.04 -24.45
N ALA A 337 -15.20 3.53 -25.47
CA ALA A 337 -14.00 2.75 -25.26
C ALA A 337 -12.80 3.25 -26.08
N TRP A 338 -11.61 3.23 -25.45
CA TRP A 338 -10.34 3.21 -26.14
C TRP A 338 -9.87 1.77 -26.30
N TYR A 339 -9.91 1.24 -27.50
CA TYR A 339 -9.57 -0.15 -27.80
C TYR A 339 -8.68 -0.22 -29.07
N LYS A 340 -8.32 -1.41 -29.51
CA LYS A 340 -7.33 -1.64 -30.57
C LYS A 340 -7.55 -0.80 -31.83
N ASP A 341 -8.81 -0.62 -32.28
CA ASP A 341 -9.09 -0.02 -33.57
C ASP A 341 -9.15 1.52 -33.53
N ASN A 342 -9.27 2.13 -32.31
CA ASN A 342 -9.38 3.59 -32.19
C ASN A 342 -8.37 4.23 -31.22
N SER A 343 -7.64 3.45 -30.43
CA SER A 343 -6.66 3.98 -29.46
C SER A 343 -5.37 4.51 -30.09
N GLY A 344 -5.11 4.19 -31.37
CA GLY A 344 -3.81 4.45 -31.99
C GLY A 344 -2.66 3.62 -31.43
N GLY A 345 -2.95 2.63 -30.54
CA GLY A 345 -1.96 1.80 -29.87
C GLY A 345 -1.36 2.41 -28.61
N TRP A 346 -1.99 3.47 -28.05
CA TRP A 346 -1.49 4.23 -26.90
C TRP A 346 -2.52 4.26 -25.77
N LEU A 347 -2.02 4.48 -24.55
CA LEU A 347 -2.83 4.86 -23.39
C LEU A 347 -3.38 6.27 -23.56
N HIS A 348 -4.63 6.48 -23.16
CA HIS A 348 -5.26 7.78 -23.12
C HIS A 348 -5.40 8.29 -21.68
N PRO A 349 -5.32 9.63 -21.46
CA PRO A 349 -5.50 10.20 -20.12
C PRO A 349 -6.87 9.86 -19.52
N SER A 350 -6.86 9.44 -18.26
CA SER A 350 -8.05 9.15 -17.45
C SER A 350 -8.52 10.42 -16.73
N ASP A 351 -9.04 11.38 -17.48
CA ASP A 351 -9.53 12.68 -16.97
C ASP A 351 -10.87 13.13 -17.55
N GLY A 352 -11.56 12.23 -18.28
CA GLY A 352 -12.85 12.51 -18.93
C GLY A 352 -12.83 13.51 -20.08
N ARG A 353 -11.64 13.99 -20.51
CA ARG A 353 -11.50 15.06 -21.51
C ARG A 353 -11.28 14.53 -22.93
N GLN A 354 -11.16 13.23 -23.10
CA GLN A 354 -10.75 12.60 -24.37
C GLN A 354 -11.89 12.26 -25.32
N GLY A 355 -13.11 12.78 -25.08
CA GLY A 355 -14.25 12.65 -25.97
C GLY A 355 -14.91 11.26 -25.99
N LYS A 356 -14.70 10.45 -24.95
CA LYS A 356 -15.50 9.26 -24.69
C LYS A 356 -16.62 9.59 -23.70
N ASP A 357 -17.79 8.95 -23.91
CA ASP A 357 -18.93 9.12 -23.04
C ASP A 357 -18.74 8.33 -21.75
N SER A 358 -19.23 8.88 -20.63
CA SER A 358 -19.39 8.16 -19.37
C SER A 358 -20.66 7.30 -19.38
N ASN A 359 -20.76 6.38 -18.42
CA ASN A 359 -22.03 5.70 -18.14
C ASN A 359 -22.97 6.56 -17.26
N GLY A 360 -24.11 6.01 -16.85
CA GLY A 360 -25.11 6.71 -16.04
C GLY A 360 -24.67 7.06 -14.60
N LEU A 361 -23.48 6.60 -14.17
CA LEU A 361 -22.84 6.97 -12.90
C LEU A 361 -21.63 7.90 -13.10
N ASP A 362 -21.48 8.53 -14.25
CA ASP A 362 -20.34 9.37 -14.63
C ASP A 362 -18.99 8.63 -14.55
N LEU A 363 -18.98 7.30 -14.82
CA LEU A 363 -17.76 6.51 -14.86
C LEU A 363 -17.23 6.46 -16.29
N TYR A 364 -15.95 6.77 -16.43
CA TYR A 364 -15.22 6.77 -17.71
C TYR A 364 -14.33 5.54 -17.80
N ASP A 365 -14.04 5.13 -19.04
CA ASP A 365 -13.07 4.08 -19.38
C ASP A 365 -13.33 2.71 -18.70
N MET A 366 -14.58 2.44 -18.25
CA MET A 366 -15.00 1.11 -17.78
C MET A 366 -14.96 0.07 -18.91
N SER A 367 -14.84 0.51 -20.15
CA SER A 367 -14.60 -0.30 -21.35
C SER A 367 -13.37 0.25 -22.05
N GLY A 368 -12.28 -0.53 -22.14
CA GLY A 368 -11.04 -0.15 -22.83
C GLY A 368 -10.02 0.57 -21.96
N ASN A 369 -9.16 1.37 -22.55
CA ASN A 369 -8.00 2.07 -21.98
C ASN A 369 -7.06 1.13 -21.22
N VAL A 370 -7.31 0.77 -19.96
CA VAL A 370 -6.60 -0.31 -19.27
C VAL A 370 -7.55 -1.36 -18.69
N SER A 371 -7.10 -2.61 -18.65
CA SER A 371 -7.82 -3.66 -17.92
C SER A 371 -7.68 -3.39 -16.43
N GLU A 372 -8.78 -3.41 -15.69
CA GLU A 372 -8.79 -2.99 -14.30
C GLU A 372 -8.73 -4.16 -13.33
N LEU A 373 -7.77 -4.11 -12.40
CA LEU A 373 -7.62 -5.07 -11.32
C LEU A 373 -8.85 -5.05 -10.40
N CYS A 374 -9.36 -6.25 -10.11
CA CYS A 374 -10.40 -6.48 -9.12
C CYS A 374 -9.89 -7.38 -7.99
N ASN A 375 -10.44 -7.22 -6.78
CA ASN A 375 -10.06 -8.04 -5.63
C ASN A 375 -10.73 -9.43 -5.61
N THR A 376 -11.36 -9.83 -6.71
CA THR A 376 -12.04 -11.12 -6.83
C THR A 376 -11.13 -12.15 -7.48
N PRO A 377 -10.92 -13.33 -6.88
CA PRO A 377 -10.18 -14.43 -7.50
C PRO A 377 -10.79 -14.83 -8.86
N PHE A 378 -9.95 -15.20 -9.82
CA PHE A 378 -10.36 -15.69 -11.12
C PHE A 378 -10.47 -17.23 -11.12
N GLY A 379 -11.63 -17.74 -10.73
CA GLY A 379 -11.85 -19.18 -10.52
C GLY A 379 -10.88 -19.75 -9.47
N ASP A 380 -10.52 -21.01 -9.61
CA ASP A 380 -9.60 -21.73 -8.72
C ASP A 380 -8.13 -21.63 -9.18
N SER A 381 -7.80 -20.64 -10.01
CA SER A 381 -6.49 -20.54 -10.70
C SER A 381 -5.38 -19.88 -9.88
N GLY A 382 -5.68 -19.28 -8.72
CA GLY A 382 -4.76 -18.44 -7.96
C GLY A 382 -4.47 -17.07 -8.61
N LEU A 383 -5.23 -16.73 -9.65
CA LEU A 383 -5.18 -15.42 -10.32
C LEU A 383 -6.26 -14.49 -9.76
N TYR A 384 -6.09 -13.19 -9.95
CA TYR A 384 -7.12 -12.19 -9.71
C TYR A 384 -7.80 -11.77 -11.01
N SER A 385 -9.05 -11.33 -10.92
CA SER A 385 -9.81 -10.89 -12.09
C SER A 385 -9.35 -9.53 -12.57
N ILE A 386 -9.27 -9.35 -13.90
CA ILE A 386 -9.20 -8.06 -14.57
C ILE A 386 -10.40 -7.90 -15.48
N CYS A 387 -10.98 -6.70 -15.49
CA CYS A 387 -12.21 -6.36 -16.20
C CYS A 387 -11.97 -5.23 -17.22
N GLY A 388 -12.94 -4.96 -18.09
CA GLY A 388 -13.00 -3.81 -18.98
C GLY A 388 -12.20 -3.92 -20.29
N GLY A 389 -11.18 -4.78 -20.35
CA GLY A 389 -10.25 -4.84 -21.48
C GLY A 389 -9.35 -3.60 -21.54
N ASN A 390 -8.58 -3.40 -22.62
CA ASN A 390 -7.60 -2.31 -22.70
C ASN A 390 -7.41 -1.79 -24.13
N TYR A 391 -6.58 -0.79 -24.30
CA TYR A 391 -6.30 -0.12 -25.57
C TYR A 391 -5.72 -1.03 -26.67
N LYS A 392 -5.27 -2.25 -26.35
CA LYS A 392 -4.83 -3.28 -27.32
C LYS A 392 -5.87 -4.37 -27.55
N SER A 393 -6.98 -4.36 -26.82
CA SER A 393 -8.03 -5.37 -26.84
C SER A 393 -8.94 -5.20 -28.08
N SER A 394 -9.54 -6.30 -28.54
CA SER A 394 -10.62 -6.25 -29.54
C SER A 394 -11.90 -5.67 -28.93
N ALA A 395 -12.85 -5.25 -29.78
CA ALA A 395 -14.17 -4.80 -29.33
C ALA A 395 -14.88 -5.85 -28.46
N ALA A 396 -14.75 -7.13 -28.77
CA ALA A 396 -15.32 -8.20 -27.94
C ALA A 396 -14.66 -8.33 -26.56
N ASP A 397 -13.37 -8.04 -26.45
CA ASP A 397 -12.62 -8.12 -25.19
C ASP A 397 -12.86 -6.91 -24.26
N VAL A 398 -13.44 -5.80 -24.75
CA VAL A 398 -13.80 -4.64 -23.93
C VAL A 398 -15.28 -4.61 -23.54
N MET A 399 -16.03 -5.67 -23.82
CA MET A 399 -17.40 -5.85 -23.33
C MET A 399 -17.42 -5.99 -21.81
N LEU A 400 -18.48 -5.53 -21.15
CA LEU A 400 -18.65 -5.57 -19.70
C LEU A 400 -18.55 -6.97 -19.08
N VAL A 401 -18.91 -8.00 -19.85
CA VAL A 401 -18.83 -9.40 -19.39
C VAL A 401 -17.45 -10.03 -19.57
N SER A 402 -16.55 -9.33 -20.28
CA SER A 402 -15.19 -9.85 -20.55
C SER A 402 -14.31 -9.77 -19.31
N ARG A 403 -13.76 -10.92 -18.92
CA ARG A 403 -12.88 -11.05 -17.76
C ARG A 403 -11.69 -11.93 -18.08
N LYS A 404 -10.55 -11.61 -17.50
CA LYS A 404 -9.32 -12.42 -17.63
C LYS A 404 -8.67 -12.58 -16.27
N GLY A 405 -7.89 -13.64 -16.11
CA GLY A 405 -7.07 -13.83 -14.91
C GLY A 405 -5.74 -13.10 -15.03
N PHE A 406 -5.27 -12.51 -13.94
CA PHE A 406 -3.99 -11.82 -13.84
C PHE A 406 -3.23 -12.31 -12.61
N ALA A 407 -1.97 -12.72 -12.79
CA ALA A 407 -1.18 -13.24 -11.68
C ALA A 407 -0.79 -12.12 -10.70
N VAL A 408 -0.74 -12.45 -9.42
CA VAL A 408 -0.52 -11.50 -8.32
C VAL A 408 0.76 -10.69 -8.47
N ASP A 409 1.84 -11.33 -8.96
CA ASP A 409 3.15 -10.70 -9.15
C ASP A 409 3.35 -10.15 -10.57
N ALA A 410 2.38 -10.36 -11.47
CA ALA A 410 2.50 -9.90 -12.84
C ALA A 410 2.44 -8.37 -12.93
N LYS A 411 3.14 -7.82 -13.92
CA LYS A 411 3.12 -6.41 -14.29
C LYS A 411 2.84 -6.30 -15.78
N SER A 412 2.00 -5.37 -16.17
CA SER A 412 1.65 -5.17 -17.58
C SER A 412 1.42 -3.69 -17.87
N ASP A 413 1.79 -3.25 -19.06
CA ASP A 413 1.52 -1.92 -19.60
C ASP A 413 0.04 -1.71 -19.99
N THR A 414 -0.76 -2.78 -19.92
CA THR A 414 -2.19 -2.77 -20.29
C THR A 414 -3.11 -3.00 -19.09
N VAL A 415 -2.56 -3.16 -17.89
CA VAL A 415 -3.32 -3.40 -16.67
C VAL A 415 -3.09 -2.26 -15.69
N GLY A 416 -4.17 -1.64 -15.28
CA GLY A 416 -4.26 -0.60 -14.27
C GLY A 416 -5.34 -0.95 -13.24
N PHE A 417 -5.93 0.05 -12.60
CA PHE A 417 -6.97 -0.17 -11.60
C PHE A 417 -7.77 1.12 -11.34
N ARG A 418 -8.94 0.95 -10.74
CA ARG A 418 -9.68 2.01 -10.05
C ARG A 418 -9.95 1.58 -8.62
N ILE A 419 -10.37 2.54 -7.79
CA ILE A 419 -10.58 2.30 -6.35
C ILE A 419 -12.05 2.43 -5.97
N ILE A 420 -12.40 1.77 -4.88
CA ILE A 420 -13.63 2.03 -4.14
C ILE A 420 -13.32 2.52 -2.74
N ILE A 421 -14.25 3.28 -2.18
CA ILE A 421 -14.29 3.65 -0.76
C ILE A 421 -15.55 3.04 -0.17
N ARG A 422 -15.39 2.35 0.97
CA ARG A 422 -16.52 1.83 1.75
C ARG A 422 -16.69 2.62 3.03
N ARG A 423 -17.93 2.86 3.39
CA ARG A 423 -18.27 3.35 4.72
C ARG A 423 -18.28 2.17 5.70
N LEU A 424 -17.63 2.32 6.84
CA LEU A 424 -17.60 1.35 7.92
C LEU A 424 -18.92 1.30 8.67
#